data_60410f81e18ad26b844e84a81ffd2575
#
_entry.id   60410f81e18ad26b844e84a81ffd2575
#
_cell.length_a   1.000
_cell.length_b   1.000
_cell.length_c   1.000
_cell.angle_alpha   90.00
_cell.angle_beta   90.00
_cell.angle_gamma   90.00
#
_symmetry.space_group_name_H-M   'P 1'
#
loop_
_entity.id
_entity.type
_entity.pdbx_description
1 polymer ?
#
loop_
_entity_poly.entity_id
_entity_poly.type
_entity_poly.pdbx_seq_one_letter_code
_entity_poly.pdbx_strand_id
1 'polypeptide(L)'
;LRPEGTAGVVRAAVEDKLVSQGAAPVKLWYAEAMFRGERPQRGRLRQFHQVGIEWMGAPDPAADAECVIVLMEYFRRLGFDPARLRLRINSMGDATCRPAYREKVRDFIIAHAHELCADCRERADANPLRAFDCKVDHDREIMAHAPLVTDHLCDTCAAHYAQVKCYLDEAGVAYVEDPTLVRGLDYYTRTVFE
;
A
#
# COMPACT_ATOMS: atom_id res chain seq x y z
N LEU A 1 -12.41 -19.53 -8.26
CA LEU A 1 -12.91 -18.58 -7.26
C LEU A 1 -11.96 -17.39 -7.17
N ARG A 2 -12.51 -16.18 -7.15
CA ARG A 2 -11.71 -14.95 -7.11
C ARG A 2 -11.31 -14.60 -5.67
N PRO A 3 -10.03 -14.41 -5.37
CA PRO A 3 -9.56 -14.07 -4.01
C PRO A 3 -9.58 -12.56 -3.73
N GLU A 4 -9.67 -11.73 -4.78
CA GLU A 4 -9.72 -10.26 -4.75
C GLU A 4 -10.22 -9.71 -6.09
N GLY A 5 -10.46 -8.40 -6.21
CA GLY A 5 -11.04 -7.79 -7.41
C GLY A 5 -10.03 -7.21 -8.39
N THR A 6 -8.92 -6.65 -7.88
CA THR A 6 -7.96 -5.86 -8.67
C THR A 6 -7.40 -6.62 -9.87
N ALA A 7 -6.92 -7.86 -9.69
CA ALA A 7 -6.35 -8.65 -10.78
C ALA A 7 -7.36 -8.92 -11.90
N GLY A 8 -8.63 -9.16 -11.53
CA GLY A 8 -9.72 -9.35 -12.51
C GLY A 8 -10.01 -8.10 -13.32
N VAL A 9 -10.06 -6.94 -12.64
CA VAL A 9 -10.30 -5.64 -13.28
C VAL A 9 -9.14 -5.24 -14.18
N VAL A 10 -7.90 -5.39 -13.70
CA VAL A 10 -6.70 -5.08 -14.51
C VAL A 10 -6.63 -5.98 -15.75
N ARG A 11 -6.94 -7.27 -15.62
CA ARG A 11 -6.99 -8.18 -16.76
C ARG A 11 -8.04 -7.73 -17.78
N ALA A 12 -9.27 -7.43 -17.36
CA ALA A 12 -10.31 -6.93 -18.25
C ALA A 12 -9.87 -5.62 -18.94
N ALA A 13 -9.25 -4.70 -18.20
CA ALA A 13 -8.73 -3.46 -18.77
C ALA A 13 -7.67 -3.68 -19.85
N VAL A 14 -6.82 -4.70 -19.70
CA VAL A 14 -5.80 -5.07 -20.68
C VAL A 14 -6.44 -5.77 -21.90
N GLU A 15 -7.31 -6.77 -21.68
CA GLU A 15 -7.98 -7.52 -22.73
C GLU A 15 -8.85 -6.63 -23.61
N ASP A 16 -9.62 -5.73 -23.00
CA ASP A 16 -10.52 -4.79 -23.67
C ASP A 16 -9.83 -3.48 -24.11
N LYS A 17 -8.50 -3.36 -23.88
CA LYS A 17 -7.68 -2.20 -24.25
C LYS A 17 -8.23 -0.88 -23.71
N LEU A 18 -8.80 -0.91 -22.51
CA LEU A 18 -9.38 0.26 -21.85
C LEU A 18 -8.32 1.32 -21.51
N VAL A 19 -7.08 0.88 -21.22
CA VAL A 19 -5.94 1.74 -20.94
C VAL A 19 -4.96 1.61 -22.11
N SER A 20 -4.94 2.60 -22.99
CA SER A 20 -4.00 2.71 -24.09
C SER A 20 -3.24 4.03 -24.02
N GLN A 21 -2.08 4.09 -24.68
CA GLN A 21 -1.27 5.30 -24.68
C GLN A 21 -2.06 6.47 -25.28
N GLY A 22 -2.22 7.56 -24.50
CA GLY A 22 -2.99 8.72 -24.90
C GLY A 22 -4.51 8.62 -24.68
N ALA A 23 -5.02 7.50 -24.15
CA ALA A 23 -6.42 7.42 -23.73
C ALA A 23 -6.69 8.22 -22.45
N ALA A 24 -7.94 8.62 -22.27
CA ALA A 24 -8.38 9.20 -21.00
C ALA A 24 -8.25 8.18 -19.86
N PRO A 25 -7.96 8.62 -18.63
CA PRO A 25 -7.96 7.73 -17.46
C PRO A 25 -9.29 7.03 -17.28
N VAL A 26 -9.23 5.77 -16.83
CA VAL A 26 -10.41 4.92 -16.62
C VAL A 26 -10.62 4.72 -15.13
N LYS A 27 -11.85 4.98 -14.66
CA LYS A 27 -12.27 4.73 -13.29
C LYS A 27 -13.29 3.61 -13.27
N LEU A 28 -12.97 2.52 -12.61
CA LEU A 28 -13.85 1.36 -12.46
C LEU A 28 -14.12 1.10 -10.99
N TRP A 29 -15.23 0.44 -10.69
CA TRP A 29 -15.55 -0.03 -9.36
C TRP A 29 -16.14 -1.44 -9.42
N TYR A 30 -16.03 -2.16 -8.32
CA TYR A 30 -16.66 -3.46 -8.15
C TYR A 30 -17.21 -3.62 -6.73
N ALA A 31 -18.24 -4.45 -6.61
CA ALA A 31 -18.82 -4.85 -5.31
C ALA A 31 -19.25 -6.31 -5.42
N GLU A 32 -18.41 -7.24 -4.95
CA GLU A 32 -18.58 -8.65 -5.24
C GLU A 32 -18.13 -9.56 -4.09
N ALA A 33 -18.62 -10.81 -4.12
CA ALA A 33 -18.17 -11.85 -3.21
C ALA A 33 -16.76 -12.34 -3.61
N MET A 34 -15.86 -12.41 -2.62
CA MET A 34 -14.48 -12.92 -2.75
C MET A 34 -14.30 -14.17 -1.91
N PHE A 35 -13.32 -15.00 -2.27
CA PHE A 35 -13.09 -16.30 -1.65
C PHE A 35 -11.61 -16.51 -1.38
N ARG A 36 -11.24 -16.79 -0.12
CA ARG A 36 -9.85 -17.07 0.29
C ARG A 36 -9.76 -18.36 1.08
N GLY A 37 -8.71 -19.14 0.85
CA GLY A 37 -8.44 -20.40 1.55
C GLY A 37 -7.83 -20.21 2.94
N GLU A 38 -7.94 -19.03 3.53
CA GLU A 38 -7.34 -18.70 4.82
C GLU A 38 -8.00 -19.44 6.00
N ARG A 39 -7.27 -19.55 7.12
CA ARG A 39 -7.83 -20.05 8.37
C ARG A 39 -8.86 -19.04 8.90
N PRO A 40 -10.13 -19.42 9.07
CA PRO A 40 -11.17 -18.50 9.52
C PRO A 40 -10.91 -18.02 10.95
N GLN A 41 -11.19 -16.75 11.19
CA GLN A 41 -11.19 -16.14 12.53
C GLN A 41 -12.15 -14.95 12.55
N ARG A 42 -12.34 -14.35 13.72
CA ARG A 42 -13.22 -13.18 13.84
C ARG A 42 -12.78 -12.07 12.87
N GLY A 43 -13.70 -11.60 12.01
CA GLY A 43 -13.42 -10.58 10.98
C GLY A 43 -12.65 -11.09 9.76
N ARG A 44 -12.28 -12.38 9.69
CA ARG A 44 -11.59 -12.96 8.53
C ARG A 44 -12.32 -14.21 8.06
N LEU A 45 -13.17 -14.05 7.05
CA LEU A 45 -14.02 -15.08 6.49
C LEU A 45 -13.39 -15.68 5.23
N ARG A 46 -13.73 -16.93 4.90
CA ARG A 46 -13.36 -17.55 3.61
C ARG A 46 -14.16 -17.04 2.45
N GLN A 47 -15.41 -16.62 2.71
CA GLN A 47 -16.23 -15.86 1.78
C GLN A 47 -16.55 -14.52 2.41
N PHE A 48 -16.29 -13.45 1.70
CA PHE A 48 -16.54 -12.08 2.14
C PHE A 48 -16.90 -11.21 0.94
N HIS A 49 -17.45 -10.03 1.18
CA HIS A 49 -17.69 -9.06 0.12
C HIS A 49 -16.60 -8.01 0.13
N GLN A 50 -16.17 -7.61 -1.07
CA GLN A 50 -15.20 -6.54 -1.26
C GLN A 50 -15.79 -5.49 -2.19
N VAL A 51 -15.69 -4.25 -1.79
CA VAL A 51 -15.91 -3.07 -2.63
C VAL A 51 -14.55 -2.50 -2.97
N GLY A 52 -14.32 -2.18 -4.21
CA GLY A 52 -13.06 -1.57 -4.65
C GLY A 52 -13.28 -0.59 -5.79
N ILE A 53 -12.35 0.33 -5.89
CA ILE A 53 -12.19 1.24 -7.02
C ILE A 53 -10.82 1.06 -7.62
N GLU A 54 -10.75 1.16 -8.94
CA GLU A 54 -9.51 1.09 -9.69
C GLU A 54 -9.44 2.30 -10.61
N TRP A 55 -8.43 3.14 -10.42
CA TRP A 55 -8.16 4.24 -11.33
C TRP A 55 -6.90 3.95 -12.12
N MET A 56 -7.02 3.83 -13.42
CA MET A 56 -5.96 3.40 -14.32
C MET A 56 -5.66 4.47 -15.37
N GLY A 57 -4.38 4.58 -15.77
CA GLY A 57 -3.94 5.51 -16.81
C GLY A 57 -3.69 6.94 -16.33
N ALA A 58 -3.67 7.19 -15.01
CA ALA A 58 -3.37 8.49 -14.41
C ALA A 58 -2.19 8.36 -13.43
N PRO A 59 -0.97 8.71 -13.81
CA PRO A 59 0.20 8.67 -12.91
C PRO A 59 0.31 9.89 -11.98
N ASP A 60 -0.68 10.76 -12.00
CA ASP A 60 -0.72 12.02 -11.26
C ASP A 60 -1.01 11.79 -9.76
N PRO A 61 -0.38 12.53 -8.83
CA PRO A 61 -0.67 12.43 -7.40
C PRO A 61 -2.13 12.73 -7.04
N ALA A 62 -2.86 13.48 -7.88
CA ALA A 62 -4.29 13.70 -7.68
C ALA A 62 -5.11 12.40 -7.78
N ALA A 63 -4.67 11.43 -8.60
CA ALA A 63 -5.33 10.13 -8.70
C ALA A 63 -5.23 9.33 -7.39
N ASP A 64 -4.05 9.32 -6.78
CA ASP A 64 -3.82 8.65 -5.50
C ASP A 64 -4.66 9.31 -4.39
N ALA A 65 -4.64 10.65 -4.33
CA ALA A 65 -5.42 11.41 -3.35
C ALA A 65 -6.92 11.19 -3.54
N GLU A 66 -7.44 11.20 -4.77
CA GLU A 66 -8.86 10.93 -5.05
C GLU A 66 -9.29 9.54 -4.57
N CYS A 67 -8.45 8.51 -4.77
CA CYS A 67 -8.75 7.16 -4.26
C CYS A 67 -8.94 7.16 -2.74
N VAL A 68 -8.09 7.86 -2.02
CA VAL A 68 -8.19 8.00 -0.56
C VAL A 68 -9.43 8.80 -0.16
N ILE A 69 -9.68 9.93 -0.81
CA ILE A 69 -10.85 10.80 -0.54
C ILE A 69 -12.15 10.01 -0.77
N VAL A 70 -12.25 9.27 -1.87
CA VAL A 70 -13.42 8.43 -2.16
C VAL A 70 -13.62 7.36 -1.10
N LEU A 71 -12.54 6.72 -0.62
CA LEU A 71 -12.62 5.72 0.44
C LEU A 71 -13.14 6.34 1.75
N MET A 72 -12.61 7.49 2.15
CA MET A 72 -13.03 8.17 3.38
C MET A 72 -14.49 8.65 3.29
N GLU A 73 -14.89 9.18 2.14
CA GLU A 73 -16.28 9.58 1.89
C GLU A 73 -17.23 8.37 1.87
N TYR A 74 -16.80 7.23 1.34
CA TYR A 74 -17.54 5.98 1.39
C TYR A 74 -17.82 5.56 2.83
N PHE A 75 -16.81 5.55 3.70
CA PHE A 75 -17.02 5.24 5.12
C PHE A 75 -17.92 6.25 5.82
N ARG A 76 -17.78 7.54 5.52
CA ARG A 76 -18.64 8.59 6.07
C ARG A 76 -20.11 8.34 5.70
N ARG A 77 -20.38 8.00 4.43
CA ARG A 77 -21.76 7.70 3.96
C ARG A 77 -22.33 6.42 4.56
N LEU A 78 -21.48 5.46 4.90
CA LEU A 78 -21.90 4.27 5.64
C LEU A 78 -22.19 4.54 7.14
N GLY A 79 -21.97 5.78 7.61
CA GLY A 79 -22.22 6.16 9.00
C GLY A 79 -21.08 5.81 9.95
N PHE A 80 -19.87 5.54 9.45
CA PHE A 80 -18.72 5.41 10.32
C PHE A 80 -18.33 6.78 10.88
N ASP A 81 -18.05 6.82 12.19
CA ASP A 81 -17.51 7.99 12.85
C ASP A 81 -16.06 8.20 12.39
N PRO A 82 -15.72 9.34 11.75
CA PRO A 82 -14.35 9.63 11.32
C PRO A 82 -13.31 9.54 12.44
N ALA A 83 -13.68 9.87 13.67
CA ALA A 83 -12.78 9.77 14.82
C ALA A 83 -12.37 8.32 15.16
N ARG A 84 -13.09 7.33 14.65
CA ARG A 84 -12.78 5.89 14.80
C ARG A 84 -12.01 5.31 13.63
N LEU A 85 -11.78 6.10 12.59
CA LEU A 85 -10.97 5.72 11.44
C LEU A 85 -9.57 6.27 11.58
N ARG A 86 -8.58 5.46 11.29
CA ARG A 86 -7.18 5.88 11.27
C ARG A 86 -6.59 5.56 9.90
N LEU A 87 -6.55 6.57 9.06
CA LEU A 87 -5.89 6.49 7.77
C LEU A 87 -4.38 6.57 7.97
N ARG A 88 -3.65 5.56 7.53
CA ARG A 88 -2.17 5.57 7.46
C ARG A 88 -1.75 5.70 6.01
N ILE A 89 -0.78 6.54 5.74
CA ILE A 89 -0.22 6.72 4.41
C ILE A 89 1.31 6.60 4.44
N ASN A 90 1.89 6.16 3.33
CA ASN A 90 3.33 6.13 3.11
C ASN A 90 3.63 6.20 1.60
N SER A 91 4.91 6.32 1.25
CA SER A 91 5.40 6.11 -0.11
C SER A 91 6.34 4.92 -0.16
N MET A 92 6.14 4.02 -1.09
CA MET A 92 7.04 2.87 -1.35
C MET A 92 8.17 3.22 -2.32
N GLY A 93 8.24 4.47 -2.78
CA GLY A 93 9.14 4.83 -3.87
C GLY A 93 8.80 4.12 -5.19
N ASP A 94 9.69 4.18 -6.15
CA ASP A 94 9.55 3.55 -7.46
C ASP A 94 10.79 2.72 -7.84
N ALA A 95 10.86 2.27 -9.08
CA ALA A 95 11.97 1.49 -9.59
C ALA A 95 13.33 2.23 -9.55
N THR A 96 13.32 3.55 -9.44
CA THR A 96 14.55 4.37 -9.38
C THR A 96 15.16 4.38 -7.97
N CYS A 97 14.37 4.60 -6.93
CA CYS A 97 14.88 4.77 -5.56
C CYS A 97 14.75 3.52 -4.69
N ARG A 98 13.76 2.65 -4.94
CA ARG A 98 13.51 1.47 -4.12
C ARG A 98 14.67 0.45 -4.07
N PRO A 99 15.40 0.15 -5.15
CA PRO A 99 16.48 -0.82 -5.09
C PRO A 99 17.56 -0.45 -4.06
N ALA A 100 18.04 0.79 -4.07
CA ALA A 100 19.03 1.27 -3.11
C ALA A 100 18.50 1.28 -1.67
N TYR A 101 17.24 1.60 -1.47
CA TYR A 101 16.57 1.51 -0.16
C TYR A 101 16.48 0.06 0.33
N ARG A 102 16.07 -0.89 -0.53
CA ARG A 102 16.03 -2.32 -0.18
C ARG A 102 17.35 -2.85 0.31
N GLU A 103 18.46 -2.48 -0.32
CA GLU A 103 19.80 -2.87 0.13
C GLU A 103 20.10 -2.34 1.54
N LYS A 104 19.75 -1.10 1.85
CA LYS A 104 19.95 -0.54 3.19
C LYS A 104 19.15 -1.29 4.26
N VAL A 105 17.91 -1.63 3.97
CA VAL A 105 17.06 -2.42 4.89
C VAL A 105 17.62 -3.85 5.02
N ARG A 106 18.09 -4.45 3.93
CA ARG A 106 18.76 -5.75 3.95
C ARG A 106 19.98 -5.74 4.85
N ASP A 107 20.85 -4.76 4.67
CA ASP A 107 22.08 -4.61 5.48
C ASP A 107 21.75 -4.41 6.96
N PHE A 108 20.71 -3.64 7.27
CA PHE A 108 20.20 -3.47 8.61
C PHE A 108 19.73 -4.80 9.22
N ILE A 109 18.95 -5.61 8.49
CA ILE A 109 18.49 -6.92 8.95
C ILE A 109 19.67 -7.86 9.19
N ILE A 110 20.67 -7.86 8.32
CA ILE A 110 21.87 -8.69 8.47
C ILE A 110 22.65 -8.28 9.73
N ALA A 111 22.82 -6.99 9.97
CA ALA A 111 23.52 -6.48 11.16
C ALA A 111 22.83 -6.89 12.47
N HIS A 112 21.50 -7.01 12.47
CA HIS A 112 20.70 -7.38 13.64
C HIS A 112 20.19 -8.84 13.58
N ALA A 113 20.78 -9.68 12.72
CA ALA A 113 20.28 -11.04 12.48
C ALA A 113 20.25 -11.93 13.74
N HIS A 114 21.11 -11.66 14.73
CA HIS A 114 21.15 -12.40 15.99
C HIS A 114 19.99 -12.07 16.94
N GLU A 115 19.29 -10.94 16.71
CA GLU A 115 18.16 -10.48 17.50
C GLU A 115 16.82 -10.78 16.82
N LEU A 116 16.80 -10.94 15.50
CA LEU A 116 15.59 -11.11 14.69
C LEU A 116 15.17 -12.57 14.58
N CYS A 117 13.87 -12.81 14.43
CA CYS A 117 13.31 -14.14 14.21
C CYS A 117 13.78 -14.77 12.88
N ALA A 118 13.60 -16.08 12.72
CA ALA A 118 14.01 -16.81 11.53
C ALA A 118 13.37 -16.23 10.24
N ASP A 119 12.07 -15.94 10.28
CA ASP A 119 11.33 -15.39 9.14
C ASP A 119 11.90 -14.03 8.69
N CYS A 120 12.27 -13.14 9.62
CA CYS A 120 12.86 -11.85 9.27
C CYS A 120 14.26 -12.01 8.67
N ARG A 121 15.06 -12.96 9.16
CA ARG A 121 16.37 -13.28 8.57
C ARG A 121 16.25 -13.81 7.13
N GLU A 122 15.32 -14.72 6.88
CA GLU A 122 15.06 -15.24 5.53
C GLU A 122 14.58 -14.15 4.56
N ARG A 123 13.80 -13.19 5.06
CA ARG A 123 13.32 -12.05 4.27
C ARG A 123 14.41 -11.10 3.83
N ALA A 124 15.58 -11.07 4.50
CA ALA A 124 16.68 -10.21 4.11
C ALA A 124 17.06 -10.37 2.64
N ASP A 125 17.11 -11.60 2.13
CA ASP A 125 17.47 -11.88 0.75
C ASP A 125 16.25 -11.90 -0.20
N ALA A 126 15.10 -12.40 0.27
CA ALA A 126 13.91 -12.52 -0.57
C ALA A 126 13.17 -11.18 -0.76
N ASN A 127 12.76 -10.56 0.35
CA ASN A 127 12.06 -9.27 0.36
C ASN A 127 12.23 -8.58 1.72
N PRO A 128 13.31 -7.81 1.91
CA PRO A 128 13.63 -7.19 3.20
C PRO A 128 12.53 -6.25 3.72
N LEU A 129 11.78 -5.58 2.84
CA LEU A 129 10.71 -4.68 3.26
C LEU A 129 9.59 -5.39 4.01
N ARG A 130 9.39 -6.70 3.79
CA ARG A 130 8.39 -7.47 4.54
C ARG A 130 8.76 -7.70 6.01
N ALA A 131 9.98 -7.38 6.43
CA ALA A 131 10.35 -7.44 7.84
C ALA A 131 9.59 -6.39 8.67
N PHE A 132 9.17 -5.27 8.08
CA PHE A 132 8.31 -4.28 8.74
C PHE A 132 6.91 -4.83 9.10
N ASP A 133 6.45 -5.88 8.41
CA ASP A 133 5.18 -6.58 8.69
C ASP A 133 5.36 -7.76 9.66
N CYS A 134 6.47 -7.84 10.40
CA CYS A 134 6.69 -8.93 11.34
C CYS A 134 5.63 -8.89 12.45
N LYS A 135 5.16 -10.09 12.86
CA LYS A 135 4.17 -10.24 13.93
C LYS A 135 4.80 -10.39 15.31
N VAL A 136 6.11 -10.57 15.38
CA VAL A 136 6.87 -10.66 16.62
C VAL A 136 7.12 -9.24 17.13
N ASP A 137 6.67 -8.92 18.33
CA ASP A 137 6.75 -7.56 18.89
C ASP A 137 8.21 -7.08 19.00
N HIS A 138 9.10 -7.94 19.47
CA HIS A 138 10.53 -7.64 19.55
C HIS A 138 11.14 -7.29 18.19
N ASP A 139 10.81 -8.05 17.13
CA ASP A 139 11.30 -7.73 15.77
C ASP A 139 10.77 -6.37 15.30
N ARG A 140 9.51 -6.02 15.64
CA ARG A 140 8.94 -4.70 15.29
C ARG A 140 9.67 -3.56 16.01
N GLU A 141 10.06 -3.77 17.26
CA GLU A 141 10.86 -2.79 18.01
C GLU A 141 12.22 -2.56 17.33
N ILE A 142 12.90 -3.62 16.92
CA ILE A 142 14.17 -3.52 16.18
C ILE A 142 13.94 -2.82 14.84
N MET A 143 12.96 -3.27 14.06
CA MET A 143 12.66 -2.71 12.74
C MET A 143 12.18 -1.25 12.78
N ALA A 144 11.69 -0.75 13.91
CA ALA A 144 11.38 0.67 14.08
C ALA A 144 12.62 1.58 13.98
N HIS A 145 13.83 1.01 14.14
CA HIS A 145 15.10 1.72 13.98
C HIS A 145 15.75 1.52 12.60
N ALA A 146 15.10 0.74 11.72
CA ALA A 146 15.59 0.53 10.36
C ALA A 146 15.50 1.81 9.51
N PRO A 147 16.29 1.93 8.44
CA PRO A 147 16.17 3.05 7.51
C PRO A 147 14.74 3.20 7.00
N LEU A 148 14.22 4.42 6.98
CA LEU A 148 12.86 4.72 6.52
C LEU A 148 12.85 5.05 5.03
N VAL A 149 11.84 4.61 4.32
CA VAL A 149 11.71 4.84 2.88
C VAL A 149 11.64 6.32 2.53
N THR A 150 11.02 7.13 3.38
CA THR A 150 10.87 8.58 3.20
C THR A 150 12.20 9.32 3.10
N ASP A 151 13.26 8.81 3.76
CA ASP A 151 14.61 9.40 3.75
C ASP A 151 15.41 8.99 2.50
N HIS A 152 14.83 8.13 1.66
CA HIS A 152 15.50 7.53 0.50
C HIS A 152 14.70 7.64 -0.79
N LEU A 153 13.65 8.47 -0.80
CA LEU A 153 12.89 8.77 -2.01
C LEU A 153 13.75 9.60 -2.97
N CYS A 154 13.65 9.33 -4.27
CA CYS A 154 14.15 10.25 -5.28
C CYS A 154 13.27 11.51 -5.32
N ASP A 155 13.79 12.60 -5.90
CA ASP A 155 13.10 13.89 -5.96
C ASP A 155 11.68 13.77 -6.54
N THR A 156 11.52 12.96 -7.58
CA THR A 156 10.21 12.71 -8.22
C THR A 156 9.21 12.04 -7.27
N CYS A 157 9.64 11.02 -6.53
CA CYS A 157 8.78 10.33 -5.56
C CYS A 157 8.49 11.20 -4.33
N ALA A 158 9.46 11.97 -3.88
CA ALA A 158 9.29 12.92 -2.78
C ALA A 158 8.28 14.03 -3.15
N ALA A 159 8.42 14.63 -4.33
CA ALA A 159 7.49 15.64 -4.84
C ALA A 159 6.08 15.07 -5.03
N HIS A 160 5.95 13.86 -5.60
CA HIS A 160 4.67 13.18 -5.75
C HIS A 160 3.99 12.97 -4.39
N TYR A 161 4.72 12.44 -3.41
CA TYR A 161 4.17 12.18 -2.09
C TYR A 161 3.77 13.46 -1.34
N ALA A 162 4.58 14.52 -1.46
CA ALA A 162 4.25 15.84 -0.92
C ALA A 162 2.95 16.40 -1.55
N GLN A 163 2.76 16.22 -2.85
CA GLN A 163 1.56 16.69 -3.54
C GLN A 163 0.31 15.88 -3.14
N VAL A 164 0.43 14.56 -2.95
CA VAL A 164 -0.68 13.75 -2.40
C VAL A 164 -1.11 14.28 -1.04
N LYS A 165 -0.16 14.56 -0.15
CA LYS A 165 -0.46 15.13 1.18
C LYS A 165 -1.17 16.48 1.07
N CYS A 166 -0.70 17.37 0.18
CA CYS A 166 -1.33 18.66 -0.06
C CYS A 166 -2.81 18.50 -0.47
N TYR A 167 -3.11 17.59 -1.40
CA TYR A 167 -4.49 17.34 -1.80
C TYR A 167 -5.37 16.75 -0.68
N LEU A 168 -4.81 15.87 0.15
CA LEU A 168 -5.53 15.34 1.32
C LEU A 168 -5.82 16.43 2.35
N ASP A 169 -4.85 17.31 2.61
CA ASP A 169 -4.98 18.45 3.52
C ASP A 169 -6.06 19.43 3.01
N GLU A 170 -6.03 19.78 1.72
CA GLU A 170 -7.04 20.64 1.07
C GLU A 170 -8.45 20.02 1.13
N ALA A 171 -8.54 18.69 1.03
CA ALA A 171 -9.81 17.96 1.16
C ALA A 171 -10.26 17.76 2.61
N GLY A 172 -9.47 18.18 3.61
CA GLY A 172 -9.77 18.00 5.02
C GLY A 172 -9.73 16.54 5.49
N VAL A 173 -8.97 15.67 4.81
CA VAL A 173 -8.82 14.27 5.17
C VAL A 173 -7.68 14.12 6.17
N ALA A 174 -8.00 13.72 7.40
CA ALA A 174 -7.00 13.44 8.41
C ALA A 174 -6.27 12.12 8.14
N TYR A 175 -4.94 12.12 8.25
CA TYR A 175 -4.09 10.95 8.07
C TYR A 175 -2.92 10.94 9.04
N VAL A 176 -2.25 9.81 9.14
CA VAL A 176 -0.98 9.63 9.85
C VAL A 176 0.05 9.11 8.85
N GLU A 177 1.19 9.79 8.76
CA GLU A 177 2.33 9.25 8.02
C GLU A 177 2.92 8.07 8.81
N ASP A 178 2.98 6.91 8.17
CA ASP A 178 3.53 5.70 8.76
C ASP A 178 4.63 5.13 7.86
N PRO A 179 5.88 5.52 8.09
CA PRO A 179 7.00 5.12 7.24
C PRO A 179 7.30 3.61 7.31
N THR A 180 6.68 2.88 8.23
CA THR A 180 6.76 1.42 8.33
C THR A 180 5.66 0.71 7.56
N LEU A 181 4.66 1.45 7.06
CA LEU A 181 3.59 0.88 6.25
C LEU A 181 4.14 0.37 4.91
N VAL A 182 4.11 -0.93 4.74
CA VAL A 182 4.52 -1.63 3.51
C VAL A 182 3.37 -2.48 2.97
N ARG A 183 3.47 -2.89 1.72
CA ARG A 183 2.47 -3.78 1.08
C ARG A 183 3.12 -5.12 0.71
N GLY A 184 2.33 -6.17 0.75
CA GLY A 184 2.80 -7.53 0.52
C GLY A 184 3.16 -7.88 -0.92
N LEU A 185 2.94 -6.99 -1.88
CA LEU A 185 3.15 -7.22 -3.30
C LEU A 185 4.20 -6.25 -3.85
N ASP A 186 5.17 -6.77 -4.59
CA ASP A 186 6.34 -6.00 -5.06
C ASP A 186 6.03 -5.00 -6.18
N TYR A 187 4.87 -5.12 -6.83
CA TYR A 187 4.48 -4.22 -7.92
C TYR A 187 3.92 -2.86 -7.46
N TYR A 188 3.60 -2.70 -6.16
CA TYR A 188 3.18 -1.40 -5.65
C TYR A 188 4.29 -0.37 -5.81
N THR A 189 3.94 0.83 -6.25
CA THR A 189 4.85 1.98 -6.38
C THR A 189 4.24 3.22 -5.76
N ARG A 190 5.09 4.14 -5.30
CA ARG A 190 4.70 5.43 -4.75
C ARG A 190 3.75 5.31 -3.57
N THR A 191 2.58 5.97 -3.62
CA THR A 191 1.65 6.08 -2.49
C THR A 191 1.05 4.73 -2.10
N VAL A 192 1.07 4.43 -0.82
CA VAL A 192 0.33 3.33 -0.19
C VAL A 192 -0.47 3.86 0.99
N PHE A 193 -1.60 3.26 1.27
CA PHE A 193 -2.46 3.65 2.39
C PHE A 193 -3.21 2.45 2.98
N GLU A 194 -3.63 2.59 4.21
CA GLU A 194 -4.42 1.61 4.94
C GLU A 194 -5.33 2.27 5.98
#